data_9e94c086d7ce29d3fb294815eb34e5ca
#
_entry.id   9e94c086d7ce29d3fb294815eb34e5ca
#
_cell.length_a   1.000
_cell.length_b   1.000
_cell.length_c   1.000
_cell.angle_alpha   90.00
_cell.angle_beta   90.00
_cell.angle_gamma   90.00
#
_symmetry.space_group_name_H-M   'P 1'
#
loop_
_entity.id
_entity.type
_entity.pdbx_description
1 polymer ?
#
loop_
_entity_poly.entity_id
_entity_poly.type
_entity_poly.pdbx_seq_one_letter_code
_entity_poly.pdbx_strand_id
1 'polypeptide(L)'
;MSINCCPACASTSNHLLGWKFSGLGDSVFNYTADFHACPGCGLVYVRNVTDTGLRRFYVEECSYFEKPHFAVTSPANQKKYAFYLRFLREHGIDSVGMADVGCGRGGFISWMADNGWEQQCYGVDVDARSLPADAGAHRNVSFRNGNGFGLPFAEGSLRLLTYFHVLEHIRDVSGLLAEAGRVLGDNGHILIEVPDAENYAGTPIGSAFWFSIREHINHFTAKALAAALEARGFAVQAISRQMLETPEFSYPSLIILAQKNAGLQSLKVPATADIAGFARMSREALMHQADQISSLAADQTVTIWGCSAEIFSLLPLLDMSRMRICDSSKLKQSTHYRGMPIEDPAAVPTEGLLIIAPYLHQTAIKKAAQQLGWPDNAVYLLQ
;
A
#
# COMPACT_ATOMS: atom_id res chain seq x y z
N MET A 1 -16.88 1.15 -17.21
CA MET A 1 -17.32 2.26 -16.33
C MET A 1 -17.26 3.55 -17.10
N SER A 2 -18.21 4.49 -16.92
CA SER A 2 -18.12 5.82 -17.54
C SER A 2 -16.88 6.56 -17.00
N ILE A 3 -16.30 7.42 -17.83
CA ILE A 3 -14.95 8.01 -17.67
C ILE A 3 -14.78 8.81 -16.35
N ASN A 4 -15.86 9.15 -15.62
CA ASN A 4 -15.85 10.02 -14.44
C ASN A 4 -16.55 9.44 -13.21
N CYS A 5 -16.70 8.12 -13.10
CA CYS A 5 -17.34 7.50 -11.95
C CYS A 5 -16.34 7.06 -10.88
N CYS A 6 -16.68 7.31 -9.61
CA CYS A 6 -15.94 6.85 -8.45
C CYS A 6 -15.94 5.30 -8.38
N PRO A 7 -14.78 4.65 -8.19
CA PRO A 7 -14.70 3.18 -8.13
C PRO A 7 -15.38 2.57 -6.88
N ALA A 8 -15.66 3.38 -5.85
CA ALA A 8 -16.35 2.93 -4.64
C ALA A 8 -17.87 3.04 -4.75
N CYS A 9 -18.41 4.22 -5.05
CA CYS A 9 -19.86 4.49 -4.96
C CYS A 9 -20.53 4.84 -6.31
N ALA A 10 -19.80 4.78 -7.42
CA ALA A 10 -20.23 5.12 -8.77
C ALA A 10 -20.73 6.57 -8.99
N SER A 11 -20.67 7.45 -7.99
CA SER A 11 -20.98 8.87 -8.15
C SER A 11 -19.95 9.57 -9.04
N THR A 12 -20.33 10.67 -9.68
CA THR A 12 -19.40 11.51 -10.44
C THR A 12 -18.32 12.07 -9.52
N SER A 13 -17.07 11.98 -9.95
CA SER A 13 -15.92 12.52 -9.25
C SER A 13 -15.35 13.75 -9.93
N ASN A 14 -14.61 14.56 -9.19
CA ASN A 14 -13.97 15.77 -9.67
C ASN A 14 -12.45 15.59 -9.74
N HIS A 15 -11.82 16.16 -10.76
CA HIS A 15 -10.36 16.29 -10.80
C HIS A 15 -9.90 17.07 -9.56
N LEU A 16 -8.87 16.54 -8.88
CA LEU A 16 -8.31 17.13 -7.68
C LEU A 16 -6.96 17.80 -7.97
N LEU A 17 -6.00 17.03 -8.44
CA LEU A 17 -4.66 17.52 -8.76
C LEU A 17 -3.87 16.48 -9.61
N GLY A 18 -2.83 16.96 -10.29
CA GLY A 18 -1.82 16.09 -10.89
C GLY A 18 -0.65 15.86 -9.93
N TRP A 19 -0.13 14.64 -9.88
CA TRP A 19 1.04 14.27 -9.09
C TRP A 19 2.05 13.55 -9.99
N LYS A 20 3.23 14.14 -10.17
CA LYS A 20 4.25 13.51 -11.00
C LYS A 20 4.93 12.38 -10.26
N PHE A 21 4.87 11.20 -10.83
CA PHE A 21 5.63 10.05 -10.39
C PHE A 21 6.81 9.78 -11.32
N SER A 22 7.80 9.09 -10.79
CA SER A 22 8.88 8.50 -11.55
C SER A 22 9.28 7.14 -10.97
N GLY A 23 10.17 6.44 -11.67
CA GLY A 23 10.72 5.17 -11.22
C GLY A 23 12.04 4.91 -11.92
N LEU A 24 12.67 3.81 -11.61
CA LEU A 24 13.93 3.38 -12.23
C LEU A 24 13.64 2.70 -13.58
N GLY A 25 14.54 2.88 -14.54
CA GLY A 25 14.40 2.29 -15.88
C GLY A 25 13.07 2.66 -16.54
N ASP A 26 12.45 1.68 -17.18
CA ASP A 26 11.16 1.81 -17.87
C ASP A 26 9.97 1.54 -16.93
N SER A 27 10.04 2.05 -15.70
CA SER A 27 8.97 1.85 -14.72
C SER A 27 7.61 2.31 -15.25
N VAL A 28 6.57 1.53 -14.95
CA VAL A 28 5.16 1.86 -15.24
C VAL A 28 4.71 3.15 -14.54
N PHE A 29 5.43 3.59 -13.52
CA PHE A 29 5.14 4.82 -12.77
C PHE A 29 5.80 6.08 -13.34
N ASN A 30 6.43 6.04 -14.51
CA ASN A 30 6.94 7.22 -15.18
C ASN A 30 5.81 8.03 -15.85
N TYR A 31 4.87 8.58 -15.02
CA TYR A 31 3.72 9.35 -15.52
C TYR A 31 3.24 10.40 -14.50
N THR A 32 2.31 11.25 -14.93
CA THR A 32 1.58 12.14 -14.02
C THR A 32 0.27 11.47 -13.62
N ALA A 33 0.15 11.12 -12.34
CA ALA A 33 -1.09 10.59 -11.77
C ALA A 33 -2.17 11.69 -11.73
N ASP A 34 -3.36 11.34 -12.20
CA ASP A 34 -4.53 12.20 -12.23
C ASP A 34 -5.42 11.86 -11.02
N PHE A 35 -5.20 12.57 -9.91
CA PHE A 35 -5.98 12.37 -8.69
C PHE A 35 -7.36 12.99 -8.80
N HIS A 36 -8.36 12.23 -8.40
CA HIS A 36 -9.76 12.61 -8.32
C HIS A 36 -10.28 12.48 -6.89
N ALA A 37 -11.25 13.32 -6.55
CA ALA A 37 -11.99 13.24 -5.29
C ALA A 37 -13.48 13.02 -5.57
N CYS A 38 -14.08 12.09 -4.84
CA CYS A 38 -15.51 11.81 -4.91
C CYS A 38 -16.26 12.62 -3.87
N PRO A 39 -17.15 13.58 -4.26
CA PRO A 39 -17.93 14.36 -3.29
C PRO A 39 -18.98 13.51 -2.55
N GLY A 40 -19.39 12.37 -3.10
CA GLY A 40 -20.37 11.47 -2.50
C GLY A 40 -19.83 10.71 -1.30
N CYS A 41 -18.72 9.94 -1.48
CA CYS A 41 -18.16 9.09 -0.43
C CYS A 41 -16.85 9.60 0.17
N GLY A 42 -16.19 10.60 -0.43
CA GLY A 42 -14.92 11.15 0.07
C GLY A 42 -13.67 10.39 -0.40
N LEU A 43 -13.79 9.35 -1.24
CA LEU A 43 -12.64 8.65 -1.78
C LEU A 43 -11.78 9.59 -2.61
N VAL A 44 -10.47 9.60 -2.33
CA VAL A 44 -9.45 10.17 -3.22
C VAL A 44 -8.74 9.03 -3.92
N TYR A 45 -8.61 9.12 -5.26
CA TYR A 45 -8.07 8.02 -6.05
C TYR A 45 -7.38 8.50 -7.34
N VAL A 46 -6.50 7.66 -7.89
CA VAL A 46 -5.84 7.88 -9.17
C VAL A 46 -6.70 7.31 -10.31
N ARG A 47 -7.09 8.15 -11.25
CA ARG A 47 -7.98 7.75 -12.34
C ARG A 47 -7.27 7.11 -13.53
N ASN A 48 -6.11 7.62 -13.91
CA ASN A 48 -5.42 7.27 -15.15
C ASN A 48 -4.42 6.10 -15.05
N VAL A 49 -4.44 5.35 -13.94
CA VAL A 49 -3.70 4.10 -13.82
C VAL A 49 -4.37 3.01 -14.67
N THR A 50 -3.60 2.06 -15.19
CA THR A 50 -4.10 0.93 -15.98
C THR A 50 -3.90 -0.39 -15.27
N ASP A 51 -4.83 -1.33 -15.47
CA ASP A 51 -4.71 -2.68 -14.90
C ASP A 51 -3.45 -3.41 -15.41
N THR A 52 -3.11 -3.20 -16.69
CA THR A 52 -1.87 -3.74 -17.30
C THR A 52 -0.62 -3.16 -16.62
N GLY A 53 -0.61 -1.84 -16.33
CA GLY A 53 0.49 -1.19 -15.63
C GLY A 53 0.66 -1.73 -14.21
N LEU A 54 -0.42 -1.81 -13.44
CA LEU A 54 -0.37 -2.36 -12.08
C LEU A 54 0.09 -3.83 -12.07
N ARG A 55 -0.44 -4.66 -12.98
CA ARG A 55 -0.01 -6.05 -13.09
C ARG A 55 1.48 -6.15 -13.42
N ARG A 56 1.97 -5.34 -14.39
CA ARG A 56 3.40 -5.30 -14.74
C ARG A 56 4.25 -4.93 -13.54
N PHE A 57 3.83 -3.92 -12.76
CA PHE A 57 4.54 -3.54 -11.53
C PHE A 57 4.72 -4.74 -10.58
N TYR A 58 3.63 -5.43 -10.23
CA TYR A 58 3.70 -6.56 -9.30
C TYR A 58 4.51 -7.74 -9.81
N VAL A 59 4.49 -8.01 -11.12
CA VAL A 59 5.18 -9.17 -11.70
C VAL A 59 6.65 -8.86 -12.02
N GLU A 60 6.99 -7.63 -12.43
CA GLU A 60 8.31 -7.32 -12.98
C GLU A 60 9.12 -6.35 -12.09
N GLU A 61 8.50 -5.35 -11.46
CA GLU A 61 9.20 -4.28 -10.75
C GLU A 61 9.16 -4.44 -9.23
N CYS A 62 8.13 -5.11 -8.71
CA CYS A 62 7.92 -5.29 -7.27
C CYS A 62 8.89 -6.34 -6.71
N SER A 63 9.55 -6.00 -5.60
CA SER A 63 10.47 -6.89 -4.88
C SER A 63 9.99 -7.21 -3.46
N TYR A 64 8.69 -7.08 -3.18
CA TYR A 64 8.15 -7.36 -1.85
C TYR A 64 8.43 -8.78 -1.37
N PHE A 65 8.47 -9.75 -2.26
CA PHE A 65 8.78 -11.15 -1.94
C PHE A 65 10.25 -11.38 -1.52
N GLU A 66 11.17 -10.46 -1.87
CA GLU A 66 12.60 -10.58 -1.53
C GLU A 66 12.94 -9.99 -0.15
N LYS A 67 12.06 -9.17 0.41
CA LYS A 67 12.35 -8.43 1.64
C LYS A 67 12.28 -9.35 2.87
N PRO A 68 13.38 -9.48 3.65
CA PRO A 68 13.40 -10.30 4.87
C PRO A 68 12.46 -9.79 5.97
N HIS A 69 12.07 -8.51 5.94
CA HIS A 69 11.20 -7.87 6.92
C HIS A 69 9.77 -8.40 6.95
N PHE A 70 9.33 -9.04 5.87
CA PHE A 70 8.02 -9.70 5.79
C PHE A 70 8.08 -11.16 6.26
N ALA A 71 9.03 -11.48 7.15
CA ALA A 71 9.03 -12.78 7.78
C ALA A 71 7.69 -12.99 8.49
N VAL A 72 6.93 -13.96 8.01
CA VAL A 72 5.58 -14.33 8.51
C VAL A 72 5.53 -14.56 10.02
N THR A 73 6.67 -14.84 10.64
CA THR A 73 6.83 -15.14 12.07
C THR A 73 7.30 -13.94 12.90
N SER A 74 7.40 -12.72 12.34
CA SER A 74 7.84 -11.56 13.12
C SER A 74 6.88 -11.28 14.29
N PRO A 75 7.38 -10.80 15.45
CA PRO A 75 6.53 -10.48 16.59
C PRO A 75 5.43 -9.46 16.25
N ALA A 76 5.72 -8.49 15.38
CA ALA A 76 4.75 -7.50 14.91
C ALA A 76 3.62 -8.17 14.10
N ASN A 77 3.95 -9.07 13.18
CA ASN A 77 2.96 -9.83 12.44
C ASN A 77 2.11 -10.74 13.33
N GLN A 78 2.72 -11.41 14.30
CA GLN A 78 1.98 -12.25 15.25
C GLN A 78 0.97 -11.44 16.07
N LYS A 79 1.34 -10.25 16.56
CA LYS A 79 0.41 -9.33 17.24
C LYS A 79 -0.76 -8.93 16.34
N LYS A 80 -0.45 -8.60 15.08
CA LYS A 80 -1.44 -8.22 14.07
C LYS A 80 -2.42 -9.37 13.79
N TYR A 81 -1.92 -10.58 13.56
CA TYR A 81 -2.76 -11.76 13.33
C TYR A 81 -3.62 -12.12 14.54
N ALA A 82 -3.06 -12.02 15.75
CA ALA A 82 -3.81 -12.23 16.99
C ALA A 82 -4.95 -11.21 17.15
N PHE A 83 -4.73 -9.96 16.73
CA PHE A 83 -5.78 -8.94 16.70
C PHE A 83 -6.90 -9.36 15.73
N TYR A 84 -6.60 -9.79 14.50
CA TYR A 84 -7.63 -10.19 13.54
C TYR A 84 -8.44 -11.40 14.03
N LEU A 85 -7.77 -12.42 14.57
CA LEU A 85 -8.45 -13.60 15.12
C LEU A 85 -9.41 -13.21 16.26
N ARG A 86 -8.92 -12.38 17.19
CA ARG A 86 -9.77 -11.87 18.28
C ARG A 86 -10.95 -11.07 17.76
N PHE A 87 -10.71 -10.15 16.80
CA PHE A 87 -11.75 -9.32 16.21
C PHE A 87 -12.83 -10.16 15.50
N LEU A 88 -12.44 -11.18 14.77
CA LEU A 88 -13.38 -12.12 14.14
C LEU A 88 -14.23 -12.86 15.20
N ARG A 89 -13.60 -13.39 16.25
CA ARG A 89 -14.28 -14.12 17.33
C ARG A 89 -15.25 -13.24 18.14
N GLU A 90 -14.88 -12.00 18.42
CA GLU A 90 -15.75 -11.01 19.06
C GLU A 90 -17.03 -10.72 18.25
N HIS A 91 -17.01 -10.98 16.93
CA HIS A 91 -18.15 -10.84 16.04
C HIS A 91 -18.79 -12.18 15.63
N GLY A 92 -18.51 -13.25 16.41
CA GLY A 92 -19.15 -14.56 16.21
C GLY A 92 -18.61 -15.36 15.03
N ILE A 93 -17.44 -15.00 14.50
CA ILE A 93 -16.82 -15.71 13.37
C ILE A 93 -15.64 -16.52 13.92
N ASP A 94 -15.83 -17.83 14.01
CA ASP A 94 -14.80 -18.75 14.49
C ASP A 94 -14.77 -20.01 13.61
N SER A 95 -13.57 -20.34 13.14
CA SER A 95 -13.25 -21.55 12.38
C SER A 95 -14.22 -21.87 11.25
N VAL A 96 -14.35 -20.98 10.29
CA VAL A 96 -15.14 -21.18 9.05
C VAL A 96 -14.23 -21.34 7.84
N GLY A 97 -14.75 -21.89 6.73
CA GLY A 97 -14.01 -21.96 5.46
C GLY A 97 -13.69 -20.55 4.94
N MET A 98 -12.39 -20.25 4.75
CA MET A 98 -11.92 -18.90 4.43
C MET A 98 -10.93 -18.84 3.28
N ALA A 99 -10.83 -17.67 2.64
CA ALA A 99 -9.70 -17.34 1.78
C ALA A 99 -9.16 -15.95 2.10
N ASP A 100 -7.81 -15.83 2.12
CA ASP A 100 -7.05 -14.59 2.19
C ASP A 100 -6.59 -14.23 0.78
N VAL A 101 -7.10 -13.14 0.24
CA VAL A 101 -6.84 -12.67 -1.13
C VAL A 101 -5.78 -11.57 -1.09
N GLY A 102 -4.68 -11.75 -1.81
CA GLY A 102 -3.46 -10.98 -1.65
C GLY A 102 -2.63 -11.51 -0.48
N CYS A 103 -2.62 -12.83 -0.28
CA CYS A 103 -2.03 -13.46 0.90
C CYS A 103 -0.49 -13.35 0.98
N GLY A 104 0.18 -12.90 -0.08
CA GLY A 104 1.63 -12.87 -0.16
C GLY A 104 2.23 -14.23 0.20
N ARG A 105 3.08 -14.29 1.20
CA ARG A 105 3.74 -15.52 1.67
C ARG A 105 2.88 -16.39 2.58
N GLY A 106 1.57 -16.13 2.68
CA GLY A 106 0.63 -16.96 3.40
C GLY A 106 0.74 -16.92 4.93
N GLY A 107 1.42 -15.90 5.48
CA GLY A 107 1.70 -15.84 6.92
C GLY A 107 0.47 -15.83 7.79
N PHE A 108 -0.55 -15.08 7.40
CA PHE A 108 -1.79 -14.98 8.17
C PHE A 108 -2.51 -16.33 8.24
N ILE A 109 -2.77 -16.98 7.12
CA ILE A 109 -3.55 -18.23 7.11
C ILE A 109 -2.80 -19.39 7.76
N SER A 110 -1.46 -19.44 7.62
CA SER A 110 -0.65 -20.44 8.32
C SER A 110 -0.71 -20.20 9.84
N TRP A 111 -0.59 -18.95 10.26
CA TRP A 111 -0.72 -18.58 11.68
C TRP A 111 -2.12 -18.87 12.24
N MET A 112 -3.19 -18.65 11.45
CA MET A 112 -4.56 -19.00 11.85
C MET A 112 -4.69 -20.50 12.11
N ALA A 113 -4.14 -21.36 11.25
CA ALA A 113 -4.14 -22.80 11.44
C ALA A 113 -3.37 -23.22 12.70
N ASP A 114 -2.20 -22.58 12.99
CA ASP A 114 -1.44 -22.78 14.22
C ASP A 114 -2.20 -22.38 15.50
N ASN A 115 -3.16 -21.44 15.37
CA ASN A 115 -3.90 -20.85 16.48
C ASN A 115 -5.37 -21.31 16.58
N GLY A 116 -5.65 -22.53 16.09
CA GLY A 116 -6.91 -23.21 16.30
C GLY A 116 -7.99 -22.91 15.26
N TRP A 117 -7.62 -22.44 14.06
CA TRP A 117 -8.55 -22.35 12.94
C TRP A 117 -8.59 -23.68 12.20
N GLU A 118 -9.61 -24.51 12.44
CA GLU A 118 -9.65 -25.91 12.01
C GLU A 118 -10.19 -26.09 10.58
N GLN A 119 -11.01 -25.16 10.10
CA GLN A 119 -11.61 -25.24 8.78
C GLN A 119 -10.60 -24.86 7.68
N GLN A 120 -10.95 -25.22 6.44
CA GLN A 120 -10.08 -24.99 5.28
C GLN A 120 -9.76 -23.52 5.09
N CYS A 121 -8.48 -23.21 4.99
CA CYS A 121 -7.90 -21.90 4.69
C CYS A 121 -7.23 -21.90 3.32
N TYR A 122 -7.56 -20.93 2.51
CA TYR A 122 -6.94 -20.73 1.20
C TYR A 122 -6.17 -19.42 1.17
N GLY A 123 -4.94 -19.44 0.67
CA GLY A 123 -4.22 -18.22 0.28
C GLY A 123 -4.29 -18.04 -1.22
N VAL A 124 -4.66 -16.86 -1.68
CA VAL A 124 -4.68 -16.51 -3.11
C VAL A 124 -3.80 -15.29 -3.33
N ASP A 125 -2.86 -15.37 -4.28
CA ASP A 125 -2.03 -14.24 -4.67
C ASP A 125 -1.79 -14.22 -6.18
N VAL A 126 -1.67 -13.02 -6.73
CA VAL A 126 -1.40 -12.80 -8.17
C VAL A 126 0.06 -13.09 -8.52
N ASP A 127 0.97 -12.89 -7.58
CA ASP A 127 2.39 -13.18 -7.74
C ASP A 127 2.70 -14.60 -7.23
N ALA A 128 2.80 -15.55 -8.16
CA ALA A 128 3.13 -16.93 -7.83
C ALA A 128 4.48 -17.10 -7.11
N ARG A 129 5.42 -16.15 -7.23
CA ARG A 129 6.72 -16.15 -6.55
C ARG A 129 6.59 -15.93 -5.05
N SER A 130 5.52 -15.25 -4.63
CA SER A 130 5.22 -15.01 -3.22
C SER A 130 4.65 -16.23 -2.52
N LEU A 131 3.98 -17.11 -3.24
CA LEU A 131 3.29 -18.25 -2.66
C LEU A 131 4.27 -19.29 -2.13
N PRO A 132 4.02 -19.87 -0.93
CA PRO A 132 4.76 -21.03 -0.46
C PRO A 132 4.65 -22.21 -1.43
N ALA A 133 5.73 -22.96 -1.59
CA ALA A 133 5.76 -24.15 -2.46
C ALA A 133 4.82 -25.27 -1.95
N ASP A 134 4.58 -25.31 -0.65
CA ASP A 134 3.64 -26.23 -0.01
C ASP A 134 2.94 -25.54 1.18
N ALA A 135 1.93 -26.19 1.72
CA ALA A 135 1.19 -25.73 2.90
C ALA A 135 1.91 -26.01 4.23
N GLY A 136 3.14 -26.52 4.19
CA GLY A 136 3.87 -26.95 5.37
C GLY A 136 3.17 -28.12 6.09
N ALA A 137 3.13 -28.06 7.44
CA ALA A 137 2.51 -29.11 8.27
C ALA A 137 0.98 -29.07 8.29
N HIS A 138 0.33 -28.06 7.70
CA HIS A 138 -1.11 -27.83 7.85
C HIS A 138 -1.92 -28.47 6.74
N ARG A 139 -2.70 -29.49 7.06
CA ARG A 139 -3.58 -30.19 6.10
C ARG A 139 -4.77 -29.34 5.65
N ASN A 140 -5.14 -28.33 6.43
CA ASN A 140 -6.25 -27.41 6.17
C ASN A 140 -5.83 -26.08 5.52
N VAL A 141 -4.58 -25.94 5.07
CA VAL A 141 -4.07 -24.77 4.36
C VAL A 141 -3.74 -25.13 2.91
N SER A 142 -4.11 -24.27 1.99
CA SER A 142 -3.78 -24.44 0.56
C SER A 142 -3.51 -23.09 -0.10
N PHE A 143 -2.55 -23.03 -1.02
CA PHE A 143 -2.20 -21.84 -1.78
C PHE A 143 -2.59 -21.97 -3.24
N ARG A 144 -3.10 -20.89 -3.83
CA ARG A 144 -3.54 -20.83 -5.23
C ARG A 144 -3.05 -19.55 -5.88
N ASN A 145 -2.44 -19.66 -7.05
CA ASN A 145 -2.20 -18.49 -7.86
C ASN A 145 -3.51 -18.01 -8.49
N GLY A 146 -3.81 -16.72 -8.37
CA GLY A 146 -5.05 -16.14 -8.90
C GLY A 146 -5.13 -14.65 -8.60
N ASN A 147 -6.10 -14.01 -9.19
CA ASN A 147 -6.41 -12.60 -8.93
C ASN A 147 -7.77 -12.46 -8.26
N GLY A 148 -8.04 -11.29 -7.69
CA GLY A 148 -9.28 -11.03 -6.97
C GLY A 148 -10.54 -10.90 -7.85
N PHE A 149 -10.42 -11.00 -9.19
CA PHE A 149 -11.53 -10.85 -10.15
C PHE A 149 -12.05 -12.16 -10.73
N GLY A 150 -11.38 -13.26 -10.43
CA GLY A 150 -11.76 -14.61 -10.85
C GLY A 150 -11.18 -15.59 -9.84
N LEU A 151 -11.76 -15.60 -8.65
CA LEU A 151 -11.32 -16.45 -7.57
C LEU A 151 -11.59 -17.92 -7.89
N PRO A 152 -10.64 -18.83 -7.65
CA PRO A 152 -10.76 -20.25 -8.02
C PRO A 152 -11.68 -21.03 -7.06
N PHE A 153 -12.85 -20.46 -6.77
CA PHE A 153 -13.85 -21.04 -5.86
C PHE A 153 -15.25 -21.04 -6.50
N ALA A 154 -16.03 -22.05 -6.16
CA ALA A 154 -17.42 -22.10 -6.58
C ALA A 154 -18.25 -20.98 -5.92
N GLU A 155 -19.38 -20.62 -6.52
CA GLU A 155 -20.31 -19.68 -5.94
C GLU A 155 -20.79 -20.17 -4.56
N GLY A 156 -20.80 -19.26 -3.58
CA GLY A 156 -21.29 -19.54 -2.24
C GLY A 156 -20.46 -20.54 -1.41
N SER A 157 -19.23 -20.89 -1.86
CA SER A 157 -18.43 -21.95 -1.24
C SER A 157 -17.62 -21.52 -0.01
N LEU A 158 -17.46 -20.21 0.21
CA LEU A 158 -16.71 -19.66 1.33
C LEU A 158 -17.60 -18.93 2.33
N ARG A 159 -17.12 -18.83 3.57
CA ARG A 159 -17.84 -18.12 4.65
C ARG A 159 -17.11 -16.85 5.10
N LEU A 160 -15.81 -16.75 4.84
CA LEU A 160 -15.00 -15.58 5.14
C LEU A 160 -14.01 -15.31 4.00
N LEU A 161 -13.95 -14.06 3.56
CA LEU A 161 -12.87 -13.52 2.75
C LEU A 161 -12.11 -12.46 3.54
N THR A 162 -10.80 -12.46 3.42
CA THR A 162 -9.95 -11.41 3.97
C THR A 162 -9.16 -10.71 2.87
N TYR A 163 -8.99 -9.39 3.00
CA TYR A 163 -8.20 -8.54 2.11
C TYR A 163 -7.39 -7.59 3.00
N PHE A 164 -6.09 -7.86 3.15
CA PHE A 164 -5.20 -7.05 3.96
C PHE A 164 -4.23 -6.30 3.06
N HIS A 165 -4.38 -4.98 2.96
CA HIS A 165 -3.59 -4.12 2.07
C HIS A 165 -3.69 -4.56 0.61
N VAL A 166 -4.91 -4.64 0.10
CA VAL A 166 -5.22 -5.02 -1.28
C VAL A 166 -6.01 -3.94 -1.99
N LEU A 167 -7.10 -3.43 -1.38
CA LEU A 167 -8.05 -2.56 -2.07
C LEU A 167 -7.45 -1.20 -2.46
N GLU A 168 -6.45 -0.71 -1.73
CA GLU A 168 -5.72 0.51 -2.07
C GLU A 168 -4.97 0.40 -3.40
N HIS A 169 -4.72 -0.82 -3.88
CA HIS A 169 -4.02 -1.12 -5.13
C HIS A 169 -4.97 -1.46 -6.28
N ILE A 170 -6.27 -1.56 -6.03
CA ILE A 170 -7.25 -2.09 -7.00
C ILE A 170 -7.99 -0.97 -7.72
N ARG A 171 -7.86 -0.93 -9.05
CA ARG A 171 -8.57 0.05 -9.89
C ARG A 171 -10.08 -0.21 -9.94
N ASP A 172 -10.51 -1.45 -10.14
CA ASP A 172 -11.92 -1.85 -10.17
C ASP A 172 -12.36 -2.46 -8.84
N VAL A 173 -12.44 -1.63 -7.80
CA VAL A 173 -12.91 -2.03 -6.46
C VAL A 173 -14.29 -2.69 -6.54
N SER A 174 -15.15 -2.16 -7.40
CA SER A 174 -16.50 -2.64 -7.61
C SER A 174 -16.55 -4.07 -8.16
N GLY A 175 -15.70 -4.38 -9.15
CA GLY A 175 -15.58 -5.72 -9.73
C GLY A 175 -15.00 -6.73 -8.74
N LEU A 176 -13.97 -6.32 -7.98
CA LEU A 176 -13.38 -7.16 -6.92
C LEU A 176 -14.43 -7.54 -5.84
N LEU A 177 -15.21 -6.57 -5.36
CA LEU A 177 -16.26 -6.83 -4.35
C LEU A 177 -17.44 -7.63 -4.92
N ALA A 178 -17.74 -7.51 -6.22
CA ALA A 178 -18.74 -8.36 -6.88
C ALA A 178 -18.28 -9.83 -6.90
N GLU A 179 -17.00 -10.09 -7.19
CA GLU A 179 -16.43 -11.44 -7.16
C GLU A 179 -16.39 -11.99 -5.73
N ALA A 180 -16.04 -11.16 -4.73
CA ALA A 180 -16.17 -11.53 -3.33
C ALA A 180 -17.61 -11.95 -2.98
N GLY A 181 -18.61 -11.21 -3.44
CA GLY A 181 -20.02 -11.55 -3.28
C GLY A 181 -20.41 -12.86 -3.95
N ARG A 182 -19.82 -13.21 -5.09
CA ARG A 182 -20.07 -14.47 -5.78
C ARG A 182 -19.59 -15.68 -4.96
N VAL A 183 -18.38 -15.65 -4.46
CA VAL A 183 -17.77 -16.81 -3.77
C VAL A 183 -18.23 -16.96 -2.32
N LEU A 184 -18.70 -15.90 -1.69
CA LEU A 184 -19.27 -15.95 -0.35
C LEU A 184 -20.69 -16.52 -0.38
N GLY A 185 -20.95 -17.48 0.48
CA GLY A 185 -22.31 -17.98 0.74
C GLY A 185 -23.18 -16.94 1.45
N ASP A 186 -24.46 -17.26 1.62
CA ASP A 186 -25.38 -16.42 2.36
C ASP A 186 -24.89 -16.21 3.79
N ASN A 187 -24.97 -14.98 4.26
CA ASN A 187 -24.39 -14.53 5.54
C ASN A 187 -22.85 -14.70 5.66
N GLY A 188 -22.15 -14.89 4.54
CA GLY A 188 -20.69 -14.87 4.52
C GLY A 188 -20.13 -13.48 4.84
N HIS A 189 -18.92 -13.44 5.36
CA HIS A 189 -18.28 -12.21 5.84
C HIS A 189 -17.09 -11.83 4.99
N ILE A 190 -16.81 -10.54 4.96
CA ILE A 190 -15.60 -9.96 4.38
C ILE A 190 -14.92 -9.09 5.44
N LEU A 191 -13.63 -9.33 5.65
CA LEU A 191 -12.78 -8.51 6.51
C LEU A 191 -11.75 -7.81 5.65
N ILE A 192 -11.76 -6.49 5.67
CA ILE A 192 -10.88 -5.66 4.86
C ILE A 192 -10.04 -4.76 5.76
N GLU A 193 -8.73 -4.71 5.51
CA GLU A 193 -7.82 -3.72 6.06
C GLU A 193 -7.21 -2.91 4.93
N VAL A 194 -7.20 -1.57 5.12
CA VAL A 194 -6.54 -0.61 4.24
C VAL A 194 -5.86 0.47 5.09
N PRO A 195 -4.88 1.24 4.57
CA PRO A 195 -4.39 2.44 5.23
C PRO A 195 -5.54 3.40 5.53
N ASP A 196 -5.62 3.91 6.77
CA ASP A 196 -6.68 4.84 7.18
C ASP A 196 -6.34 6.26 6.76
N ALA A 197 -6.88 6.68 5.62
CA ALA A 197 -6.62 8.02 5.08
C ALA A 197 -7.06 9.15 6.02
N GLU A 198 -8.05 8.92 6.88
CA GLU A 198 -8.52 9.92 7.85
C GLU A 198 -7.48 10.22 8.95
N ASN A 199 -6.49 9.35 9.12
CA ASN A 199 -5.44 9.48 10.14
C ASN A 199 -4.03 9.67 9.57
N TYR A 200 -3.87 9.97 8.28
CA TYR A 200 -2.56 10.26 7.68
C TYR A 200 -1.83 11.42 8.36
N ALA A 201 -2.55 12.49 8.69
CA ALA A 201 -1.98 13.66 9.36
C ALA A 201 -1.47 13.38 10.78
N GLY A 202 -1.95 12.32 11.42
CA GLY A 202 -1.53 11.91 12.77
C GLY A 202 -0.23 11.10 12.81
N THR A 203 0.38 10.81 11.67
CA THR A 203 1.63 10.04 11.60
C THR A 203 2.85 10.96 11.65
N PRO A 204 3.99 10.49 12.21
CA PRO A 204 5.23 11.27 12.26
C PRO A 204 5.94 11.34 10.90
N ILE A 205 5.34 10.85 9.85
CA ILE A 205 5.87 10.81 8.49
C ILE A 205 5.48 12.10 7.77
N GLY A 206 6.36 12.63 6.92
CA GLY A 206 6.09 13.83 6.13
C GLY A 206 4.76 13.73 5.36
N SER A 207 4.03 14.84 5.26
CA SER A 207 2.66 14.88 4.73
C SER A 207 2.54 14.32 3.30
N ALA A 208 3.60 14.44 2.48
CA ALA A 208 3.64 13.92 1.11
C ALA A 208 3.79 12.40 1.01
N PHE A 209 4.21 11.71 2.08
CA PHE A 209 4.55 10.29 2.05
C PHE A 209 3.41 9.42 1.49
N TRP A 210 2.20 9.57 2.02
CA TRP A 210 1.07 8.72 1.67
C TRP A 210 0.69 8.79 0.19
N PHE A 211 0.77 9.98 -0.41
CA PHE A 211 0.49 10.18 -1.84
C PHE A 211 1.70 9.87 -2.73
N SER A 212 2.88 9.66 -2.14
CA SER A 212 4.09 9.24 -2.84
C SER A 212 4.21 7.74 -3.02
N ILE A 213 3.39 6.94 -2.31
CA ILE A 213 3.31 5.50 -2.52
C ILE A 213 2.53 5.26 -3.82
N ARG A 214 3.26 5.08 -4.92
CA ARG A 214 2.74 5.11 -6.30
C ARG A 214 1.70 4.04 -6.61
N GLU A 215 1.82 2.90 -5.94
CA GLU A 215 0.90 1.77 -6.03
C GLU A 215 -0.37 1.94 -5.17
N HIS A 216 -0.41 2.86 -4.22
CA HIS A 216 -1.62 3.19 -3.46
C HIS A 216 -2.50 4.14 -4.28
N ILE A 217 -3.29 3.58 -5.15
CA ILE A 217 -4.14 4.34 -6.07
C ILE A 217 -5.49 4.75 -5.47
N ASN A 218 -5.86 4.21 -4.31
CA ASN A 218 -7.07 4.57 -3.55
C ASN A 218 -6.71 4.93 -2.12
N HIS A 219 -7.20 6.07 -1.65
CA HIS A 219 -7.04 6.54 -0.27
C HIS A 219 -8.40 6.48 0.42
N PHE A 220 -8.64 5.36 1.11
CA PHE A 220 -9.94 5.08 1.71
C PHE A 220 -10.14 5.80 3.04
N THR A 221 -11.33 6.40 3.17
CA THR A 221 -11.95 6.71 4.46
C THR A 221 -12.89 5.58 4.85
N ALA A 222 -13.30 5.51 6.12
CA ALA A 222 -14.30 4.53 6.54
C ALA A 222 -15.61 4.68 5.75
N LYS A 223 -16.04 5.92 5.47
CA LYS A 223 -17.21 6.21 4.64
C LYS A 223 -17.05 5.69 3.20
N ALA A 224 -15.89 5.88 2.60
CA ALA A 224 -15.64 5.46 1.22
C ALA A 224 -15.64 3.94 1.09
N LEU A 225 -15.02 3.23 2.05
CA LEU A 225 -14.97 1.77 2.06
C LEU A 225 -16.34 1.17 2.36
N ALA A 226 -17.09 1.73 3.32
CA ALA A 226 -18.48 1.34 3.60
C ALA A 226 -19.37 1.51 2.36
N ALA A 227 -19.29 2.66 1.67
CA ALA A 227 -20.06 2.90 0.46
C ALA A 227 -19.73 1.90 -0.68
N ALA A 228 -18.46 1.48 -0.80
CA ALA A 228 -18.06 0.45 -1.77
C ALA A 228 -18.68 -0.91 -1.44
N LEU A 229 -18.67 -1.30 -0.17
CA LEU A 229 -19.25 -2.54 0.33
C LEU A 229 -20.78 -2.56 0.16
N GLU A 230 -21.45 -1.50 0.58
CA GLU A 230 -22.91 -1.36 0.49
C GLU A 230 -23.41 -1.40 -0.96
N ALA A 231 -22.67 -0.77 -1.88
CA ALA A 231 -23.00 -0.81 -3.31
C ALA A 231 -22.94 -2.24 -3.90
N ARG A 232 -22.37 -3.21 -3.17
CA ARG A 232 -22.24 -4.63 -3.55
C ARG A 232 -22.99 -5.58 -2.63
N GLY A 233 -23.94 -5.08 -1.85
CA GLY A 233 -24.84 -5.88 -1.01
C GLY A 233 -24.21 -6.38 0.28
N PHE A 234 -23.12 -5.76 0.73
CA PHE A 234 -22.54 -6.03 2.04
C PHE A 234 -23.01 -4.99 3.06
N ALA A 235 -23.42 -5.44 4.23
CA ALA A 235 -23.75 -4.58 5.37
C ALA A 235 -22.56 -4.49 6.33
N VAL A 236 -22.07 -3.29 6.59
CA VAL A 236 -20.98 -3.07 7.56
C VAL A 236 -21.46 -3.42 8.96
N GLN A 237 -20.73 -4.30 9.64
CA GLN A 237 -21.04 -4.79 10.99
C GLN A 237 -20.15 -4.18 12.05
N ALA A 238 -18.87 -3.99 11.73
CA ALA A 238 -17.91 -3.43 12.67
C ALA A 238 -16.81 -2.64 11.94
N ILE A 239 -16.29 -1.63 12.63
CA ILE A 239 -15.15 -0.81 12.19
C ILE A 239 -14.17 -0.71 13.34
N SER A 240 -12.90 -0.95 13.05
CA SER A 240 -11.79 -0.72 13.97
C SER A 240 -10.75 0.17 13.31
N ARG A 241 -10.16 1.07 14.09
CA ARG A 241 -9.03 1.93 13.69
C ARG A 241 -7.87 1.65 14.62
N GLN A 242 -6.74 1.31 14.04
CA GLN A 242 -5.56 0.88 14.77
C GLN A 242 -4.33 1.60 14.25
N MET A 243 -3.34 1.77 15.12
CA MET A 243 -1.95 2.00 14.71
C MET A 243 -1.27 0.63 14.77
N LEU A 244 -1.10 0.00 13.60
CA LEU A 244 -0.53 -1.34 13.52
C LEU A 244 0.99 -1.27 13.38
N GLU A 245 1.68 -1.99 14.26
CA GLU A 245 3.12 -2.15 14.19
C GLU A 245 3.49 -3.03 12.99
N THR A 246 4.42 -2.57 12.20
CA THR A 246 5.12 -3.38 11.20
C THR A 246 6.60 -3.47 11.58
N PRO A 247 7.39 -4.32 10.92
CA PRO A 247 8.84 -4.33 11.14
C PRO A 247 9.52 -2.99 10.86
N GLU A 248 8.91 -2.13 10.04
CA GLU A 248 9.49 -0.86 9.60
C GLU A 248 8.95 0.33 10.42
N PHE A 249 7.63 0.41 10.65
CA PHE A 249 6.97 1.51 11.37
C PHE A 249 5.52 1.16 11.72
N SER A 250 4.89 1.96 12.58
CA SER A 250 3.46 1.86 12.84
C SER A 250 2.69 2.76 11.88
N TYR A 251 1.65 2.24 11.24
CA TYR A 251 0.82 3.00 10.32
C TYR A 251 -0.66 2.98 10.73
N PRO A 252 -1.44 4.02 10.35
CA PRO A 252 -2.87 4.05 10.62
C PRO A 252 -3.59 3.03 9.74
N SER A 253 -4.36 2.17 10.36
CA SER A 253 -5.08 1.10 9.72
C SER A 253 -6.57 1.23 9.97
N LEU A 254 -7.35 1.11 8.91
CA LEU A 254 -8.80 1.01 8.90
C LEU A 254 -9.19 -0.43 8.61
N ILE A 255 -9.91 -1.03 9.54
CA ILE A 255 -10.39 -2.42 9.45
C ILE A 255 -11.91 -2.38 9.43
N ILE A 256 -12.52 -2.99 8.42
CA ILE A 256 -13.97 -3.11 8.31
C ILE A 256 -14.36 -4.58 8.17
N LEU A 257 -15.28 -5.02 9.01
CA LEU A 257 -16.00 -6.27 8.89
C LEU A 257 -17.39 -5.99 8.32
N ALA A 258 -17.74 -6.70 7.24
CA ALA A 258 -19.07 -6.60 6.65
C ALA A 258 -19.62 -7.99 6.32
N GLN A 259 -20.94 -8.09 6.23
CA GLN A 259 -21.64 -9.33 5.97
C GLN A 259 -22.46 -9.23 4.68
N LYS A 260 -22.40 -10.27 3.85
CA LYS A 260 -23.23 -10.41 2.66
C LYS A 260 -24.67 -10.71 3.07
N ASN A 261 -25.50 -9.68 3.12
CA ASN A 261 -26.95 -9.86 3.33
C ASN A 261 -27.70 -8.55 3.05
N ALA A 262 -28.62 -8.59 2.08
CA ALA A 262 -29.45 -7.46 1.70
C ALA A 262 -30.48 -7.02 2.78
N GLY A 263 -30.72 -7.84 3.79
CA GLY A 263 -31.68 -7.56 4.86
C GLY A 263 -31.08 -6.94 6.13
N LEU A 264 -29.74 -6.85 6.23
CA LEU A 264 -29.09 -6.28 7.41
C LEU A 264 -28.96 -4.77 7.30
N GLN A 265 -29.11 -4.09 8.43
CA GLN A 265 -28.82 -2.67 8.53
C GLN A 265 -27.31 -2.47 8.68
N SER A 266 -26.73 -1.71 7.74
CA SER A 266 -25.33 -1.29 7.81
C SER A 266 -25.12 -0.24 8.90
N LEU A 267 -23.94 -0.26 9.53
CA LEU A 267 -23.53 0.81 10.42
C LEU A 267 -23.43 2.12 9.64
N LYS A 268 -23.99 3.19 10.21
CA LYS A 268 -23.85 4.54 9.63
C LYS A 268 -22.44 5.07 9.86
N VAL A 269 -21.74 5.37 8.78
CA VAL A 269 -20.37 5.89 8.81
C VAL A 269 -20.39 7.38 8.41
N PRO A 270 -20.16 8.31 9.34
CA PRO A 270 -20.06 9.72 9.01
C PRO A 270 -18.80 10.03 8.21
N ALA A 271 -18.82 11.11 7.44
CA ALA A 271 -17.59 11.69 6.90
C ALA A 271 -16.87 12.45 8.03
N THR A 272 -15.56 12.17 8.22
CA THR A 272 -14.81 12.74 9.36
C THR A 272 -13.60 13.56 8.95
N ALA A 273 -13.07 13.41 7.70
CA ALA A 273 -11.87 14.12 7.28
C ALA A 273 -11.96 14.61 5.82
N ASP A 274 -11.30 15.73 5.54
CA ASP A 274 -11.08 16.26 4.19
C ASP A 274 -9.79 15.72 3.58
N ILE A 275 -9.85 14.52 3.01
CA ILE A 275 -8.70 13.89 2.35
C ILE A 275 -8.27 14.67 1.10
N ALA A 276 -9.21 15.32 0.42
CA ALA A 276 -8.90 16.14 -0.74
C ALA A 276 -8.08 17.39 -0.35
N GLY A 277 -8.43 18.04 0.76
CA GLY A 277 -7.64 19.13 1.34
C GLY A 277 -6.26 18.65 1.80
N PHE A 278 -6.18 17.51 2.46
CA PHE A 278 -4.90 16.92 2.87
C PHE A 278 -4.02 16.58 1.65
N ALA A 279 -4.58 16.07 0.55
CA ALA A 279 -3.82 15.81 -0.67
C ALA A 279 -3.24 17.09 -1.31
N ARG A 280 -4.00 18.20 -1.30
CA ARG A 280 -3.48 19.50 -1.79
C ARG A 280 -2.35 20.01 -0.90
N MET A 281 -2.52 19.99 0.41
CA MET A 281 -1.48 20.39 1.37
C MET A 281 -0.22 19.52 1.22
N SER A 282 -0.39 18.21 1.03
CA SER A 282 0.72 17.27 0.78
C SER A 282 1.49 17.61 -0.49
N ARG A 283 0.78 18.00 -1.57
CA ARG A 283 1.43 18.45 -2.81
C ARG A 283 2.18 19.77 -2.63
N GLU A 284 1.62 20.72 -1.90
CA GLU A 284 2.30 21.99 -1.58
C GLU A 284 3.58 21.74 -0.78
N ALA A 285 3.53 20.86 0.22
CA ALA A 285 4.70 20.44 0.99
C ALA A 285 5.78 19.79 0.10
N LEU A 286 5.38 18.92 -0.84
CA LEU A 286 6.29 18.30 -1.81
C LEU A 286 6.97 19.35 -2.71
N MET A 287 6.20 20.33 -3.21
CA MET A 287 6.72 21.40 -4.04
C MET A 287 7.72 22.28 -3.26
N HIS A 288 7.36 22.66 -2.03
CA HIS A 288 8.26 23.42 -1.15
C HIS A 288 9.58 22.67 -0.88
N GLN A 289 9.48 21.35 -0.65
CA GLN A 289 10.68 20.52 -0.46
C GLN A 289 11.56 20.45 -1.72
N ALA A 290 10.94 20.38 -2.90
CA ALA A 290 11.68 20.43 -4.18
C ALA A 290 12.39 21.78 -4.35
N ASP A 291 11.75 22.90 -3.99
CA ASP A 291 12.36 24.24 -4.04
C ASP A 291 13.53 24.38 -3.05
N GLN A 292 13.39 23.82 -1.84
CA GLN A 292 14.47 23.79 -0.85
C GLN A 292 15.69 23.00 -1.37
N ILE A 293 15.46 21.80 -1.91
CA ILE A 293 16.53 20.97 -2.49
C ILE A 293 17.19 21.68 -3.66
N SER A 294 16.41 22.30 -4.54
CA SER A 294 16.93 23.07 -5.68
C SER A 294 17.81 24.25 -5.23
N SER A 295 17.38 24.93 -4.17
CA SER A 295 18.17 26.02 -3.58
C SER A 295 19.50 25.54 -2.98
N LEU A 296 19.48 24.41 -2.27
CA LEU A 296 20.69 23.79 -1.72
C LEU A 296 21.65 23.28 -2.80
N ALA A 297 21.11 22.86 -3.96
CA ALA A 297 21.87 22.35 -5.09
C ALA A 297 22.44 23.44 -6.01
N ALA A 298 22.08 24.71 -5.82
CA ALA A 298 22.45 25.78 -6.73
C ALA A 298 23.97 25.92 -6.90
N ASP A 299 24.74 25.83 -5.81
CA ASP A 299 26.16 26.08 -5.78
C ASP A 299 27.04 24.86 -5.48
N GLN A 300 26.42 23.66 -5.33
CA GLN A 300 27.16 22.45 -4.97
C GLN A 300 26.59 21.21 -5.64
N THR A 301 27.37 20.14 -5.64
CA THR A 301 26.91 18.83 -6.06
C THR A 301 26.00 18.20 -4.96
N VAL A 302 24.99 17.46 -5.37
CA VAL A 302 24.07 16.77 -4.46
C VAL A 302 24.08 15.27 -4.73
N THR A 303 24.33 14.51 -3.68
CA THR A 303 24.13 13.06 -3.70
C THR A 303 22.83 12.72 -3.00
N ILE A 304 21.94 11.98 -3.68
CA ILE A 304 20.69 11.48 -3.12
C ILE A 304 20.91 10.01 -2.78
N TRP A 305 20.82 9.66 -1.50
CA TRP A 305 20.93 8.27 -1.06
C TRP A 305 19.57 7.70 -0.74
N GLY A 306 19.17 6.72 -1.53
CA GLY A 306 17.95 5.92 -1.38
C GLY A 306 16.91 6.19 -2.46
N CYS A 307 16.59 5.14 -3.22
CA CYS A 307 15.51 5.12 -4.19
C CYS A 307 14.23 4.62 -3.49
N SER A 308 13.56 5.53 -2.78
CA SER A 308 12.32 5.27 -2.01
C SER A 308 11.10 5.91 -2.67
N ALA A 309 9.92 5.64 -2.14
CA ALA A 309 8.67 6.20 -2.66
C ALA A 309 8.69 7.73 -2.67
N GLU A 310 9.21 8.35 -1.60
CA GLU A 310 9.28 9.80 -1.43
C GLU A 310 10.09 10.46 -2.53
N ILE A 311 11.29 9.91 -2.80
CA ILE A 311 12.19 10.53 -3.79
C ILE A 311 11.63 10.42 -5.21
N PHE A 312 10.90 9.37 -5.55
CA PHE A 312 10.30 9.20 -6.87
C PHE A 312 9.18 10.21 -7.19
N SER A 313 8.65 10.89 -6.18
CA SER A 313 7.76 12.05 -6.35
C SER A 313 8.52 13.37 -6.47
N LEU A 314 9.73 13.45 -5.91
CA LEU A 314 10.58 14.64 -5.94
C LEU A 314 11.46 14.73 -7.19
N LEU A 315 12.09 13.62 -7.61
CA LEU A 315 12.99 13.60 -8.76
C LEU A 315 12.43 14.25 -10.04
N PRO A 316 11.13 14.09 -10.39
CA PRO A 316 10.56 14.77 -11.56
C PRO A 316 10.50 16.30 -11.44
N LEU A 317 10.67 16.86 -10.25
CA LEU A 317 10.57 18.28 -9.92
C LEU A 317 11.94 18.93 -9.82
N LEU A 318 13.04 18.15 -9.79
CA LEU A 318 14.40 18.61 -9.59
C LEU A 318 15.18 18.72 -10.90
N ASP A 319 16.10 19.69 -10.97
CA ASP A 319 17.15 19.72 -11.99
C ASP A 319 18.28 18.76 -11.58
N MET A 320 18.40 17.66 -12.30
CA MET A 320 19.36 16.59 -12.02
C MET A 320 20.79 16.88 -12.54
N SER A 321 21.05 18.03 -13.16
CA SER A 321 22.34 18.33 -13.82
C SER A 321 23.56 18.29 -12.88
N ARG A 322 23.35 18.57 -11.58
CA ARG A 322 24.38 18.54 -10.52
C ARG A 322 24.09 17.48 -9.45
N MET A 323 23.24 16.52 -9.77
CA MET A 323 22.81 15.50 -8.82
C MET A 323 23.29 14.14 -9.27
N ARG A 324 23.48 13.25 -8.29
CA ARG A 324 23.68 11.80 -8.48
C ARG A 324 22.81 11.04 -7.51
N ILE A 325 22.53 9.78 -7.82
CA ILE A 325 21.68 8.92 -6.99
C ILE A 325 22.48 7.68 -6.63
N CYS A 326 22.45 7.30 -5.36
CA CYS A 326 22.99 6.04 -4.89
C CYS A 326 21.98 5.26 -4.05
N ASP A 327 22.13 3.95 -4.01
CA ASP A 327 21.28 3.07 -3.19
C ASP A 327 22.10 1.85 -2.75
N SER A 328 21.86 1.36 -1.54
CA SER A 328 22.57 0.16 -1.02
C SER A 328 22.10 -1.16 -1.68
N SER A 329 20.93 -1.16 -2.33
CA SER A 329 20.39 -2.34 -3.01
C SER A 329 21.13 -2.62 -4.31
N LYS A 330 21.79 -3.81 -4.41
CA LYS A 330 22.46 -4.25 -5.63
C LYS A 330 21.51 -4.35 -6.83
N LEU A 331 20.25 -4.71 -6.59
CA LEU A 331 19.21 -4.73 -7.63
C LEU A 331 19.00 -3.35 -8.23
N LYS A 332 18.87 -2.31 -7.39
CA LYS A 332 18.72 -0.94 -7.86
C LYS A 332 19.97 -0.39 -8.55
N GLN A 333 21.16 -0.79 -8.10
CA GLN A 333 22.44 -0.42 -8.72
C GLN A 333 22.59 -0.96 -10.15
N SER A 334 21.84 -2.00 -10.53
CA SER A 334 21.82 -2.52 -11.90
C SER A 334 20.88 -1.74 -12.85
N THR A 335 20.27 -0.67 -12.36
CA THR A 335 19.31 0.16 -13.10
C THR A 335 19.77 1.61 -13.22
N HIS A 336 18.92 2.45 -13.77
CA HIS A 336 19.19 3.89 -13.97
C HIS A 336 17.94 4.74 -13.74
N TYR A 337 18.12 6.02 -13.43
CA TYR A 337 17.08 7.02 -13.45
C TYR A 337 17.32 7.96 -14.66
N ARG A 338 16.48 7.91 -15.70
CA ARG A 338 16.60 8.72 -16.93
C ARG A 338 18.02 8.71 -17.52
N GLY A 339 18.64 7.53 -17.59
CA GLY A 339 20.01 7.36 -18.09
C GLY A 339 21.13 7.62 -17.05
N MET A 340 20.84 8.17 -15.88
CA MET A 340 21.77 8.32 -14.77
C MET A 340 21.88 7.00 -14.02
N PRO A 341 23.07 6.40 -13.86
CA PRO A 341 23.24 5.15 -13.11
C PRO A 341 22.91 5.34 -11.63
N ILE A 342 22.42 4.27 -10.99
CA ILE A 342 22.30 4.21 -9.52
C ILE A 342 23.61 3.69 -8.98
N GLU A 343 24.35 4.55 -8.26
CA GLU A 343 25.70 4.24 -7.81
C GLU A 343 25.70 3.45 -6.49
N ASP A 344 26.80 2.75 -6.21
CA ASP A 344 27.07 2.18 -4.88
C ASP A 344 27.41 3.33 -3.92
N PRO A 345 26.81 3.45 -2.74
CA PRO A 345 27.16 4.50 -1.77
C PRO A 345 28.63 4.56 -1.39
N ALA A 346 29.34 3.44 -1.44
CA ALA A 346 30.78 3.38 -1.18
C ALA A 346 31.65 3.91 -2.33
N ALA A 347 31.09 4.07 -3.52
CA ALA A 347 31.78 4.55 -4.71
C ALA A 347 31.58 6.04 -4.99
N VAL A 348 30.59 6.69 -4.33
CA VAL A 348 30.34 8.13 -4.54
C VAL A 348 31.29 9.00 -3.72
N PRO A 349 31.78 10.15 -4.28
CA PRO A 349 32.55 11.11 -3.51
C PRO A 349 31.77 11.68 -2.32
N THR A 350 32.44 11.83 -1.18
CA THR A 350 31.87 12.41 0.05
C THR A 350 32.00 13.93 0.10
N GLU A 351 31.64 14.59 -0.99
CA GLU A 351 31.72 16.04 -1.16
C GLU A 351 30.37 16.63 -1.56
N GLY A 352 30.14 17.91 -1.27
CA GLY A 352 28.86 18.56 -1.51
C GLY A 352 27.81 18.18 -0.46
N LEU A 353 26.55 18.08 -0.87
CA LEU A 353 25.42 17.77 -0.01
C LEU A 353 24.97 16.31 -0.17
N LEU A 354 24.73 15.62 0.93
CA LEU A 354 24.06 14.31 0.95
C LEU A 354 22.63 14.48 1.38
N ILE A 355 21.66 14.06 0.55
CA ILE A 355 20.25 13.94 0.89
C ILE A 355 19.94 12.48 1.17
N ILE A 356 19.49 12.19 2.39
CA ILE A 356 18.99 10.85 2.77
C ILE A 356 17.49 10.83 2.53
N ALA A 357 17.06 10.11 1.48
CA ALA A 357 15.69 10.12 1.01
C ALA A 357 14.73 9.20 1.81
N PRO A 358 15.06 7.93 2.14
CA PRO A 358 14.12 7.03 2.80
C PRO A 358 13.87 7.46 4.24
N TYR A 359 12.71 8.04 4.51
CA TYR A 359 12.33 8.47 5.86
C TYR A 359 12.50 7.37 6.92
N LEU A 360 12.04 6.17 6.61
CA LEU A 360 12.03 5.04 7.55
C LEU A 360 13.43 4.51 7.90
N HIS A 361 14.43 4.77 7.05
CA HIS A 361 15.79 4.24 7.21
C HIS A 361 16.84 5.33 7.47
N GLN A 362 16.42 6.57 7.72
CA GLN A 362 17.32 7.71 7.84
C GLN A 362 18.42 7.51 8.87
N THR A 363 18.08 7.00 10.06
CA THR A 363 19.07 6.78 11.13
C THR A 363 20.16 5.78 10.72
N ALA A 364 19.76 4.67 10.10
CA ALA A 364 20.69 3.64 9.65
C ALA A 364 21.57 4.13 8.50
N ILE A 365 20.97 4.85 7.53
CA ILE A 365 21.69 5.42 6.38
C ILE A 365 22.64 6.53 6.85
N LYS A 366 22.20 7.41 7.77
CA LYS A 366 23.07 8.45 8.32
C LYS A 366 24.31 7.86 9.00
N LYS A 367 24.13 6.80 9.79
CA LYS A 367 25.26 6.09 10.41
C LYS A 367 26.20 5.49 9.37
N ALA A 368 25.68 4.89 8.32
CA ALA A 368 26.49 4.36 7.22
C ALA A 368 27.22 5.48 6.45
N ALA A 369 26.57 6.61 6.21
CA ALA A 369 27.18 7.78 5.58
C ALA A 369 28.37 8.33 6.38
N GLN A 370 28.24 8.43 7.70
CA GLN A 370 29.34 8.81 8.60
C GLN A 370 30.51 7.84 8.51
N GLN A 371 30.24 6.54 8.43
CA GLN A 371 31.29 5.51 8.26
C GLN A 371 32.03 5.62 6.92
N LEU A 372 31.36 6.12 5.89
CA LEU A 372 31.95 6.40 4.58
C LEU A 372 32.66 7.75 4.50
N GLY A 373 32.61 8.56 5.57
CA GLY A 373 33.34 9.85 5.65
C GLY A 373 32.49 11.08 5.33
N TRP A 374 31.16 10.97 5.23
CA TRP A 374 30.31 12.15 5.07
C TRP A 374 30.31 13.00 6.33
N PRO A 375 30.60 14.32 6.25
CA PRO A 375 30.55 15.21 7.41
C PRO A 375 29.10 15.49 7.81
N ASP A 376 28.83 15.57 9.12
CA ASP A 376 27.45 15.72 9.65
C ASP A 376 26.72 16.97 9.12
N ASN A 377 27.46 18.06 8.91
CA ASN A 377 26.93 19.34 8.39
C ASN A 377 26.59 19.29 6.89
N ALA A 378 27.01 18.24 6.19
CA ALA A 378 26.69 18.02 4.78
C ALA A 378 25.53 17.03 4.58
N VAL A 379 24.88 16.55 5.66
CA VAL A 379 23.80 15.58 5.58
C VAL A 379 22.45 16.27 5.81
N TYR A 380 21.59 16.22 4.81
CA TYR A 380 20.21 16.66 4.86
C TYR A 380 19.27 15.44 4.92
N LEU A 381 18.37 15.43 5.90
CA LEU A 381 17.34 14.38 6.01
C LEU A 381 16.05 14.87 5.33
N LEU A 382 15.55 14.08 4.37
CA LEU A 382 14.28 14.37 3.74
C LEU A 382 13.15 14.19 4.77
N GLN A 383 12.23 15.18 4.89
CA GLN A 383 11.16 15.17 5.90
C GLN A 383 9.76 15.14 5.25
#